data_026c42f9a0b1031ac00918df0c4317a4
#
_entry.id   026c42f9a0b1031ac00918df0c4317a4
#
_cell.length_a   1.000
_cell.length_b   1.000
_cell.length_c   1.000
_cell.angle_alpha   90.00
_cell.angle_beta   90.00
_cell.angle_gamma   90.00
#
_symmetry.space_group_name_H-M   'P 1'
#
loop_
_entity.id
_entity.type
_entity.pdbx_description
1 polymer ?
#
loop_
_entity_poly.entity_id
_entity_poly.type
_entity_poly.pdbx_seq_one_letter_code
_entity_poly.pdbx_strand_id
1 'polypeptide(L)'
;MNLGIVVPCYNEKDVLVETTARLLTVLTRLQDAGKVDANSGICFVDDGSSDETWALIEELSALHSAVRGIKLSRNRGHQNALIAGLLQAPGDALISLDADLQDDIDVIETMVDAFHEGYDVVYGVRENRDTDSIFKRWSAESYYRLLRILGVEVVFNHADYRLLSRRVLDCLRDYREVNLFLRGIVPTLGFKSTEVSYTRSERLAGKSKYPLSRMLGLALDGVTSFSAVPLRLITITGLLVFLLSMASGIWALWVRLAGGSAVPGWASTVVPFYFLGGVQLLCIGIIGEYLAKIYIEIKGRPRYHVERLVGLGLRTASRLDGDVEPLPVQAAGQDRRISAHS
;
A
#
# COMPACT_ATOMS: atom_id res chain seq x y z
N MET A 1 19.78 -11.90 16.79
CA MET A 1 18.70 -12.07 15.80
C MET A 1 19.25 -11.96 14.39
N ASN A 2 18.64 -12.63 13.42
CA ASN A 2 18.98 -12.47 12.00
C ASN A 2 18.18 -11.28 11.41
N LEU A 3 18.89 -10.23 10.99
CA LEU A 3 18.31 -9.03 10.40
C LEU A 3 18.40 -9.06 8.87
N GLY A 4 17.28 -8.86 8.18
CA GLY A 4 17.25 -8.61 6.74
C GLY A 4 16.95 -7.14 6.44
N ILE A 5 17.71 -6.52 5.52
CA ILE A 5 17.42 -5.18 5.02
C ILE A 5 16.92 -5.32 3.59
N VAL A 6 15.68 -4.95 3.33
CA VAL A 6 15.03 -5.05 2.01
C VAL A 6 15.05 -3.69 1.32
N VAL A 7 15.65 -3.65 0.14
CA VAL A 7 15.86 -2.43 -0.64
C VAL A 7 15.27 -2.61 -2.04
N PRO A 8 14.07 -2.09 -2.33
CA PRO A 8 13.52 -2.11 -3.69
C PRO A 8 14.29 -1.13 -4.59
N CYS A 9 14.59 -1.57 -5.82
CA CYS A 9 15.38 -0.84 -6.80
C CYS A 9 14.67 -0.80 -8.16
N TYR A 10 14.69 0.35 -8.83
CA TYR A 10 14.25 0.49 -10.21
C TYR A 10 15.08 1.56 -10.93
N ASN A 11 16.02 1.13 -11.78
CA ASN A 11 16.99 2.00 -12.46
C ASN A 11 17.80 2.85 -11.46
N GLU A 12 18.44 2.18 -10.49
CA GLU A 12 19.19 2.78 -9.38
C GLU A 12 20.71 2.49 -9.45
N LYS A 13 21.24 2.23 -10.64
CA LYS A 13 22.65 1.88 -10.85
C LYS A 13 23.64 2.88 -10.22
N ASP A 14 23.28 4.17 -10.24
CA ASP A 14 24.19 5.24 -9.82
C ASP A 14 24.37 5.32 -8.29
N VAL A 15 23.45 4.76 -7.52
CA VAL A 15 23.46 4.84 -6.04
C VAL A 15 23.72 3.47 -5.38
N LEU A 16 23.54 2.38 -6.10
CA LEU A 16 23.51 1.03 -5.54
C LEU A 16 24.80 0.62 -4.84
N VAL A 17 25.97 0.96 -5.40
CA VAL A 17 27.28 0.63 -4.85
C VAL A 17 27.49 1.35 -3.51
N GLU A 18 27.22 2.65 -3.46
CA GLU A 18 27.32 3.46 -2.25
C GLU A 18 26.34 2.98 -1.18
N THR A 19 25.09 2.69 -1.56
CA THR A 19 24.07 2.13 -0.67
C THR A 19 24.52 0.82 -0.06
N THR A 20 25.09 -0.07 -0.86
CA THR A 20 25.62 -1.34 -0.37
C THR A 20 26.75 -1.14 0.63
N ALA A 21 27.73 -0.29 0.31
CA ALA A 21 28.88 -0.04 1.19
C ALA A 21 28.45 0.51 2.57
N ARG A 22 27.53 1.47 2.58
CA ARG A 22 27.00 2.06 3.81
C ARG A 22 26.21 1.04 4.64
N LEU A 23 25.32 0.28 4.01
CA LEU A 23 24.50 -0.73 4.72
C LEU A 23 25.38 -1.87 5.26
N LEU A 24 26.42 -2.31 4.54
CA LEU A 24 27.39 -3.28 5.06
C LEU A 24 28.14 -2.74 6.28
N THR A 25 28.50 -1.45 6.29
CA THR A 25 29.14 -0.82 7.46
C THR A 25 28.21 -0.84 8.68
N VAL A 26 26.92 -0.52 8.49
CA VAL A 26 25.92 -0.59 9.57
C VAL A 26 25.76 -2.03 10.07
N LEU A 27 25.65 -3.01 9.17
CA LEU A 27 25.52 -4.43 9.55
C LEU A 27 26.75 -4.91 10.33
N THR A 28 27.96 -4.57 9.91
CA THR A 28 29.18 -4.94 10.62
C THR A 28 29.20 -4.34 12.02
N ARG A 29 28.86 -3.05 12.16
CA ARG A 29 28.75 -2.39 13.48
C ARG A 29 27.76 -3.09 14.41
N LEU A 30 26.59 -3.49 13.89
CA LEU A 30 25.58 -4.21 14.66
C LEU A 30 26.00 -5.63 15.04
N GLN A 31 26.74 -6.31 14.17
CA GLN A 31 27.32 -7.63 14.43
C GLN A 31 28.42 -7.57 15.51
N ASP A 32 29.32 -6.58 15.42
CA ASP A 32 30.38 -6.34 16.42
C ASP A 32 29.79 -5.99 17.80
N ALA A 33 28.67 -5.28 17.82
CA ALA A 33 27.91 -4.98 19.04
C ALA A 33 27.09 -6.20 19.56
N GLY A 34 27.08 -7.32 18.86
CA GLY A 34 26.32 -8.51 19.24
C GLY A 34 24.79 -8.35 19.12
N LYS A 35 24.30 -7.30 18.44
CA LYS A 35 22.89 -7.02 18.29
C LYS A 35 22.23 -7.87 17.20
N VAL A 36 22.98 -8.24 16.16
CA VAL A 36 22.51 -9.08 15.05
C VAL A 36 23.48 -10.20 14.72
N ASP A 37 22.99 -11.27 14.08
CA ASP A 37 23.80 -12.45 13.74
C ASP A 37 24.61 -12.25 12.46
N ALA A 38 25.64 -13.06 12.28
CA ALA A 38 26.50 -13.07 11.08
C ALA A 38 25.70 -13.39 9.77
N ASN A 39 24.53 -14.02 9.87
CA ASN A 39 23.66 -14.32 8.72
C ASN A 39 22.78 -13.13 8.29
N SER A 40 22.85 -12.01 9.01
CA SER A 40 22.16 -10.78 8.64
C SER A 40 22.66 -10.26 7.30
N GLY A 41 21.78 -9.60 6.53
CA GLY A 41 22.19 -9.17 5.20
C GLY A 41 21.20 -8.25 4.51
N ILE A 42 21.58 -7.84 3.31
CA ILE A 42 20.83 -6.93 2.45
C ILE A 42 20.18 -7.74 1.33
N CYS A 43 18.92 -7.48 1.06
CA CYS A 43 18.18 -8.08 -0.06
C CYS A 43 17.69 -6.97 -1.00
N PHE A 44 18.38 -6.81 -2.11
CA PHE A 44 17.95 -5.91 -3.18
C PHE A 44 16.83 -6.56 -4.00
N VAL A 45 15.80 -5.80 -4.31
CA VAL A 45 14.68 -6.27 -5.13
C VAL A 45 14.61 -5.41 -6.38
N ASP A 46 15.07 -5.95 -7.49
CA ASP A 46 15.03 -5.30 -8.79
C ASP A 46 13.62 -5.39 -9.39
N ASP A 47 12.94 -4.26 -9.50
CA ASP A 47 11.58 -4.15 -10.05
C ASP A 47 11.59 -4.08 -11.60
N GLY A 48 12.37 -4.97 -12.23
CA GLY A 48 12.46 -5.06 -13.68
C GLY A 48 13.16 -3.85 -14.30
N SER A 49 14.32 -3.46 -13.77
CA SER A 49 15.15 -2.37 -14.29
C SER A 49 15.56 -2.61 -15.75
N SER A 50 15.72 -1.51 -16.48
CA SER A 50 16.18 -1.50 -17.87
C SER A 50 17.65 -1.09 -18.04
N ASP A 51 18.29 -0.65 -16.95
CA ASP A 51 19.70 -0.29 -16.86
C ASP A 51 20.55 -1.43 -16.27
N GLU A 52 21.79 -1.16 -15.87
CA GLU A 52 22.72 -2.13 -15.30
C GLU A 52 22.44 -2.49 -13.83
N THR A 53 21.33 -2.03 -13.22
CA THR A 53 21.01 -2.27 -11.79
C THR A 53 21.07 -3.75 -11.43
N TRP A 54 20.48 -4.65 -12.22
CA TRP A 54 20.50 -6.08 -11.93
C TRP A 54 21.91 -6.67 -12.04
N ALA A 55 22.69 -6.31 -13.05
CA ALA A 55 24.06 -6.78 -13.22
C ALA A 55 24.94 -6.38 -12.03
N LEU A 56 24.78 -5.16 -11.51
CA LEU A 56 25.44 -4.70 -10.30
C LEU A 56 25.02 -5.50 -9.05
N ILE A 57 23.74 -5.85 -8.91
CA ILE A 57 23.28 -6.70 -7.81
C ILE A 57 23.94 -8.08 -7.87
N GLU A 58 24.06 -8.69 -9.06
CA GLU A 58 24.72 -9.97 -9.25
C GLU A 58 26.23 -9.88 -8.86
N GLU A 59 26.92 -8.82 -9.28
CA GLU A 59 28.32 -8.57 -8.94
C GLU A 59 28.50 -8.36 -7.43
N LEU A 60 27.69 -7.51 -6.81
CA LEU A 60 27.75 -7.24 -5.37
C LEU A 60 27.45 -8.49 -4.53
N SER A 61 26.53 -9.34 -4.99
CA SER A 61 26.22 -10.62 -4.35
C SER A 61 27.35 -11.63 -4.47
N ALA A 62 28.12 -11.60 -5.56
CA ALA A 62 29.32 -12.43 -5.71
C ALA A 62 30.47 -11.96 -4.81
N LEU A 63 30.60 -10.65 -4.57
CA LEU A 63 31.62 -10.04 -3.73
C LEU A 63 31.32 -10.16 -2.24
N HIS A 64 30.05 -10.06 -1.85
CA HIS A 64 29.61 -9.98 -0.46
C HIS A 64 28.55 -11.03 -0.14
N SER A 65 28.85 -12.01 0.69
CA SER A 65 27.92 -13.07 1.10
C SER A 65 26.67 -12.54 1.84
N ALA A 66 26.74 -11.35 2.39
CA ALA A 66 25.62 -10.65 3.02
C ALA A 66 24.66 -10.02 2.01
N VAL A 67 25.02 -9.92 0.72
CA VAL A 67 24.20 -9.30 -0.32
C VAL A 67 23.43 -10.37 -1.07
N ARG A 68 22.14 -10.16 -1.24
CA ARG A 68 21.19 -11.05 -1.92
C ARG A 68 20.37 -10.23 -2.91
N GLY A 69 19.86 -10.87 -3.96
CA GLY A 69 19.06 -10.20 -4.97
C GLY A 69 17.84 -11.02 -5.39
N ILE A 70 16.75 -10.30 -5.62
CA ILE A 70 15.50 -10.80 -6.21
C ILE A 70 15.21 -9.96 -7.44
N LYS A 71 15.10 -10.58 -8.63
CA LYS A 71 14.71 -9.91 -9.85
C LYS A 71 13.26 -10.22 -10.19
N LEU A 72 12.45 -9.19 -10.37
CA LEU A 72 11.09 -9.34 -10.88
C LEU A 72 11.08 -9.38 -12.42
N SER A 73 10.16 -10.14 -12.99
CA SER A 73 10.06 -10.33 -14.45
C SER A 73 9.72 -9.05 -15.23
N ARG A 74 9.19 -8.03 -14.56
CA ARG A 74 8.89 -6.69 -15.10
C ARG A 74 8.60 -5.73 -13.98
N ASN A 75 8.57 -4.43 -14.27
CA ASN A 75 8.15 -3.42 -13.32
C ASN A 75 6.71 -3.67 -12.84
N ARG A 76 6.55 -3.79 -11.51
CA ARG A 76 5.29 -4.02 -10.81
C ARG A 76 4.96 -2.89 -9.82
N GLY A 77 5.86 -1.92 -9.70
CA GLY A 77 5.77 -0.79 -8.78
C GLY A 77 6.36 -1.08 -7.41
N HIS A 78 6.81 -0.01 -6.77
CA HIS A 78 7.56 -0.02 -5.51
C HIS A 78 6.97 -0.93 -4.43
N GLN A 79 5.64 -0.86 -4.18
CA GLN A 79 4.98 -1.65 -3.13
C GLN A 79 5.04 -3.17 -3.41
N ASN A 80 4.92 -3.57 -4.68
CA ASN A 80 5.01 -5.00 -5.05
C ASN A 80 6.45 -5.50 -4.98
N ALA A 81 7.44 -4.68 -5.34
CA ALA A 81 8.85 -5.01 -5.16
C ALA A 81 9.19 -5.13 -3.67
N LEU A 82 8.70 -4.19 -2.86
CA LEU A 82 8.90 -4.20 -1.42
C LEU A 82 8.33 -5.46 -0.76
N ILE A 83 7.07 -5.82 -1.08
CA ILE A 83 6.44 -7.04 -0.53
C ILE A 83 7.14 -8.31 -1.00
N ALA A 84 7.64 -8.34 -2.25
CA ALA A 84 8.41 -9.46 -2.76
C ALA A 84 9.66 -9.70 -1.90
N GLY A 85 10.39 -8.64 -1.56
CA GLY A 85 11.54 -8.72 -0.66
C GLY A 85 11.16 -9.12 0.77
N LEU A 86 10.17 -8.45 1.35
CA LEU A 86 9.73 -8.71 2.74
C LEU A 86 9.23 -10.15 2.96
N LEU A 87 8.58 -10.76 1.97
CA LEU A 87 8.09 -12.12 2.10
C LEU A 87 9.13 -13.20 1.78
N GLN A 88 10.17 -12.88 0.99
CA GLN A 88 11.16 -13.86 0.52
C GLN A 88 12.51 -13.75 1.22
N ALA A 89 12.93 -12.55 1.65
CA ALA A 89 14.18 -12.36 2.35
C ALA A 89 14.19 -13.13 3.69
N PRO A 90 15.30 -13.79 4.04
CA PRO A 90 15.46 -14.43 5.33
C PRO A 90 15.68 -13.39 6.45
N GLY A 91 15.30 -13.73 7.67
CA GLY A 91 15.51 -12.91 8.86
C GLY A 91 14.41 -13.11 9.90
N ASP A 92 14.72 -12.86 11.17
CA ASP A 92 13.78 -12.83 12.28
C ASP A 92 12.99 -11.51 12.28
N ALA A 93 13.65 -10.47 11.79
CA ALA A 93 13.07 -9.16 11.51
C ALA A 93 13.61 -8.62 10.18
N LEU A 94 12.77 -7.87 9.46
CA LEU A 94 13.15 -7.23 8.21
C LEU A 94 12.90 -5.73 8.28
N ILE A 95 13.89 -4.97 7.78
CA ILE A 95 13.78 -3.52 7.61
C ILE A 95 13.57 -3.22 6.13
N SER A 96 12.59 -2.39 5.81
CA SER A 96 12.41 -1.80 4.49
C SER A 96 13.07 -0.44 4.40
N LEU A 97 13.81 -0.17 3.33
CA LEU A 97 14.55 1.08 3.11
C LEU A 97 14.59 1.40 1.63
N ASP A 98 14.45 2.70 1.27
CA ASP A 98 14.61 3.16 -0.11
C ASP A 98 16.10 3.17 -0.54
N ALA A 99 16.37 2.87 -1.82
CA ALA A 99 17.74 2.78 -2.34
C ALA A 99 18.48 4.12 -2.39
N ASP A 100 17.79 5.27 -2.35
CA ASP A 100 18.32 6.62 -2.57
C ASP A 100 19.05 7.24 -1.35
N LEU A 101 19.16 6.48 -0.23
CA LEU A 101 19.83 6.89 1.02
C LEU A 101 19.34 8.24 1.58
N GLN A 102 18.09 8.61 1.31
CA GLN A 102 17.52 9.82 1.93
C GLN A 102 17.12 9.61 3.38
N ASP A 103 16.77 8.38 3.74
CA ASP A 103 16.44 8.02 5.10
C ASP A 103 17.73 7.71 5.88
N ASP A 104 17.78 8.16 7.12
CA ASP A 104 18.96 8.01 7.97
C ASP A 104 19.16 6.53 8.35
N ILE A 105 20.23 5.92 7.84
CA ILE A 105 20.56 4.51 8.09
C ILE A 105 21.07 4.24 9.50
N ASP A 106 21.55 5.24 10.24
CA ASP A 106 22.01 5.05 11.61
C ASP A 106 20.85 4.73 12.57
N VAL A 107 19.62 5.09 12.18
CA VAL A 107 18.40 4.77 12.91
C VAL A 107 18.09 3.26 12.91
N ILE A 108 18.69 2.48 12.00
CA ILE A 108 18.58 1.01 11.98
C ILE A 108 18.95 0.42 13.35
N GLU A 109 19.99 0.95 14.01
CA GLU A 109 20.40 0.48 15.33
C GLU A 109 19.30 0.67 16.38
N THR A 110 18.68 1.85 16.43
CA THR A 110 17.57 2.14 17.34
C THR A 110 16.34 1.27 17.04
N MET A 111 16.07 0.98 15.75
CA MET A 111 14.98 0.06 15.38
C MET A 111 15.25 -1.37 15.86
N VAL A 112 16.51 -1.83 15.79
CA VAL A 112 16.94 -3.13 16.28
C VAL A 112 16.81 -3.20 17.81
N ASP A 113 17.18 -2.14 18.52
CA ASP A 113 17.04 -2.06 19.98
C ASP A 113 15.56 -2.14 20.39
N ALA A 114 14.68 -1.40 19.71
CA ALA A 114 13.24 -1.47 19.93
C ALA A 114 12.68 -2.90 19.68
N PHE A 115 13.18 -3.60 18.65
CA PHE A 115 12.79 -5.00 18.43
C PHE A 115 13.23 -5.91 19.59
N HIS A 116 14.42 -5.72 20.15
CA HIS A 116 14.89 -6.44 21.33
C HIS A 116 14.05 -6.14 22.60
N GLU A 117 13.44 -4.96 22.69
CA GLU A 117 12.46 -4.59 23.72
C GLU A 117 11.08 -5.25 23.50
N GLY A 118 10.93 -6.03 22.44
CA GLY A 118 9.71 -6.78 22.13
C GLY A 118 8.66 -6.02 21.33
N TYR A 119 9.04 -5.01 20.56
CA TYR A 119 8.19 -4.40 19.54
C TYR A 119 8.25 -5.21 18.24
N ASP A 120 7.11 -5.52 17.67
CA ASP A 120 7.00 -6.26 16.41
C ASP A 120 7.07 -5.36 15.18
N VAL A 121 6.65 -4.10 15.34
CA VAL A 121 6.63 -3.09 14.28
C VAL A 121 7.30 -1.83 14.79
N VAL A 122 8.33 -1.37 14.08
CA VAL A 122 9.00 -0.10 14.39
C VAL A 122 8.90 0.81 13.17
N TYR A 123 8.20 1.94 13.31
CA TYR A 123 8.05 2.92 12.24
C TYR A 123 9.14 3.97 12.29
N GLY A 124 9.81 4.21 11.16
CA GLY A 124 10.63 5.40 10.97
C GLY A 124 9.74 6.60 10.66
N VAL A 125 9.78 7.61 11.52
CA VAL A 125 9.00 8.83 11.38
C VAL A 125 9.93 10.03 11.14
N ARG A 126 9.62 10.83 10.13
CA ARG A 126 10.42 12.00 9.76
C ARG A 126 10.14 13.16 10.71
N GLU A 127 11.18 13.65 11.41
CA GLU A 127 11.06 14.68 12.44
C GLU A 127 10.66 16.06 11.89
N ASN A 128 11.13 16.48 10.71
CA ASN A 128 10.94 17.85 10.25
C ASN A 128 10.52 17.99 8.80
N ARG A 129 9.45 18.78 8.60
CA ARG A 129 9.04 19.38 7.33
C ARG A 129 9.34 20.88 7.27
N ASP A 130 10.33 21.38 8.03
CA ASP A 130 10.61 22.83 8.10
C ASP A 130 11.11 23.41 6.77
N THR A 131 11.56 22.55 5.84
CA THR A 131 11.94 22.96 4.48
C THR A 131 10.78 22.92 3.48
N ASP A 132 9.60 22.40 3.84
CA ASP A 132 8.45 22.40 2.95
C ASP A 132 7.72 23.75 2.97
N SER A 133 7.34 24.25 1.79
CA SER A 133 6.55 25.47 1.68
C SER A 133 5.22 25.32 2.44
N ILE A 134 4.73 26.42 3.03
CA ILE A 134 3.46 26.47 3.80
C ILE A 134 2.30 25.82 3.02
N PHE A 135 2.27 25.99 1.70
CA PHE A 135 1.26 25.40 0.84
C PHE A 135 1.35 23.88 0.77
N LYS A 136 2.57 23.29 0.68
CA LYS A 136 2.78 21.84 0.67
C LYS A 136 2.40 21.21 2.01
N ARG A 137 2.74 21.88 3.10
CA ARG A 137 2.39 21.44 4.47
C ARG A 137 0.88 21.43 4.65
N TRP A 138 0.19 22.52 4.30
CA TRP A 138 -1.26 22.63 4.42
C TRP A 138 -2.00 21.63 3.52
N SER A 139 -1.55 21.42 2.28
CA SER A 139 -2.13 20.43 1.36
C SER A 139 -1.98 19.00 1.89
N ALA A 140 -0.82 18.66 2.47
CA ALA A 140 -0.59 17.36 3.05
C ALA A 140 -1.43 17.13 4.33
N GLU A 141 -1.50 18.12 5.23
CA GLU A 141 -2.35 18.04 6.43
C GLU A 141 -3.84 17.89 6.07
N SER A 142 -4.30 18.66 5.07
CA SER A 142 -5.67 18.54 4.55
C SER A 142 -5.94 17.17 3.95
N TYR A 143 -4.98 16.60 3.23
CA TYR A 143 -5.07 15.26 2.66
C TYR A 143 -5.19 14.18 3.76
N TYR A 144 -4.33 14.20 4.78
CA TYR A 144 -4.41 13.24 5.88
C TYR A 144 -5.68 13.43 6.73
N ARG A 145 -6.15 14.67 6.91
CA ARG A 145 -7.44 14.94 7.58
C ARG A 145 -8.60 14.37 6.78
N LEU A 146 -8.58 14.52 5.46
CA LEU A 146 -9.57 13.94 4.56
C LEU A 146 -9.57 12.41 4.65
N LEU A 147 -8.40 11.76 4.60
CA LEU A 147 -8.27 10.31 4.74
C LEU A 147 -8.86 9.82 6.08
N ARG A 148 -8.60 10.54 7.18
CA ARG A 148 -9.16 10.21 8.50
C ARG A 148 -10.68 10.34 8.52
N ILE A 149 -11.24 11.42 7.96
CA ILE A 149 -12.70 11.60 7.82
C ILE A 149 -13.31 10.47 6.99
N LEU A 150 -12.58 10.01 5.98
CA LEU A 150 -12.97 8.90 5.12
C LEU A 150 -12.76 7.52 5.76
N GLY A 151 -12.34 7.46 7.05
CA GLY A 151 -12.19 6.23 7.81
C GLY A 151 -10.94 5.42 7.50
N VAL A 152 -9.92 6.05 6.89
CA VAL A 152 -8.62 5.42 6.64
C VAL A 152 -7.68 5.77 7.80
N GLU A 153 -7.35 4.79 8.63
CA GLU A 153 -6.35 4.94 9.69
C GLU A 153 -4.95 4.84 9.07
N VAL A 154 -4.29 5.97 8.95
CA VAL A 154 -2.90 6.05 8.48
C VAL A 154 -2.05 6.68 9.56
N VAL A 155 -0.95 6.04 9.94
CA VAL A 155 0.05 6.64 10.83
C VAL A 155 0.65 7.86 10.11
N PHE A 156 0.61 9.00 10.80
CA PHE A 156 1.01 10.28 10.22
C PHE A 156 2.51 10.30 9.93
N ASN A 157 2.92 10.74 8.76
CA ASN A 157 4.33 11.02 8.39
C ASN A 157 5.29 9.83 8.33
N HIS A 158 4.82 8.57 8.43
CA HIS A 158 5.75 7.45 8.29
C HIS A 158 6.09 7.17 6.81
N ALA A 159 7.36 6.92 6.57
CA ALA A 159 7.88 6.46 5.29
C ALA A 159 7.66 4.94 5.14
N ASP A 160 8.08 4.38 3.99
CA ASP A 160 8.20 2.92 3.86
C ASP A 160 9.43 2.36 4.61
N TYR A 161 10.08 3.20 5.42
CA TYR A 161 11.16 2.85 6.34
C TYR A 161 10.58 2.31 7.64
N ARG A 162 10.62 0.99 7.81
CA ARG A 162 10.07 0.30 8.99
C ARG A 162 10.75 -1.04 9.22
N LEU A 163 10.81 -1.45 10.49
CA LEU A 163 11.17 -2.80 10.89
C LEU A 163 9.89 -3.59 11.15
N LEU A 164 9.83 -4.81 10.61
CA LEU A 164 8.73 -5.76 10.81
C LEU A 164 9.29 -7.09 11.28
N SER A 165 8.75 -7.65 12.38
CA SER A 165 9.08 -9.00 12.84
C SER A 165 8.62 -10.05 11.83
N ARG A 166 9.25 -11.23 11.83
CA ARG A 166 8.84 -12.36 10.99
C ARG A 166 7.38 -12.75 11.24
N ARG A 167 6.94 -12.68 12.47
CA ARG A 167 5.55 -12.94 12.86
C ARG A 167 4.56 -12.02 12.16
N VAL A 168 4.87 -10.72 12.07
CA VAL A 168 4.06 -9.74 11.33
C VAL A 168 4.05 -10.05 9.83
N LEU A 169 5.22 -10.42 9.28
CA LEU A 169 5.35 -10.75 7.85
C LEU A 169 4.62 -12.04 7.48
N ASP A 170 4.60 -13.02 8.37
CA ASP A 170 3.83 -14.26 8.14
C ASP A 170 2.33 -13.98 8.13
N CYS A 171 1.82 -13.13 9.03
CA CYS A 171 0.42 -12.66 8.94
C CYS A 171 0.15 -11.86 7.65
N LEU A 172 1.10 -11.06 7.19
CA LEU A 172 0.95 -10.28 5.97
C LEU A 172 0.83 -11.14 4.69
N ARG A 173 1.30 -12.40 4.71
CA ARG A 173 1.13 -13.36 3.60
C ARG A 173 -0.33 -13.69 3.30
N ASP A 174 -1.20 -13.64 4.31
CA ASP A 174 -2.62 -13.94 4.16
C ASP A 174 -3.39 -12.81 3.46
N TYR A 175 -2.80 -11.61 3.42
CA TYR A 175 -3.37 -10.47 2.70
C TYR A 175 -3.10 -10.60 1.20
N ARG A 176 -4.09 -11.06 0.45
CA ARG A 176 -3.99 -11.32 -1.00
C ARG A 176 -4.41 -10.13 -1.88
N GLU A 177 -4.67 -8.98 -1.29
CA GLU A 177 -5.09 -7.78 -2.01
C GLU A 177 -4.11 -7.42 -3.14
N VAL A 178 -4.63 -7.23 -4.35
CA VAL A 178 -3.80 -6.83 -5.51
C VAL A 178 -3.35 -5.37 -5.37
N ASN A 179 -4.23 -4.53 -4.82
CA ASN A 179 -3.96 -3.12 -4.58
C ASN A 179 -3.39 -2.92 -3.17
N LEU A 180 -2.14 -3.33 -3.00
CA LEU A 180 -1.48 -3.34 -1.69
C LEU A 180 -1.09 -1.92 -1.26
N PHE A 181 -1.53 -1.52 -0.07
CA PHE A 181 -1.11 -0.29 0.59
C PHE A 181 -0.59 -0.62 1.99
N LEU A 182 0.70 -0.96 2.06
CA LEU A 182 1.34 -1.42 3.31
C LEU A 182 1.20 -0.42 4.47
N ARG A 183 1.14 0.88 4.18
CA ARG A 183 0.95 1.92 5.19
C ARG A 183 -0.41 1.86 5.89
N GLY A 184 -1.43 1.33 5.21
CA GLY A 184 -2.75 1.10 5.80
C GLY A 184 -2.87 -0.28 6.42
N ILE A 185 -2.28 -1.32 5.81
CA ILE A 185 -2.45 -2.71 6.24
C ILE A 185 -1.66 -3.00 7.53
N VAL A 186 -0.38 -2.59 7.61
CA VAL A 186 0.47 -2.91 8.76
C VAL A 186 -0.13 -2.47 10.11
N PRO A 187 -0.70 -1.25 10.25
CA PRO A 187 -1.37 -0.84 11.49
C PRO A 187 -2.58 -1.73 11.85
N THR A 188 -3.34 -2.20 10.85
CA THR A 188 -4.54 -3.03 11.10
C THR A 188 -4.23 -4.42 11.64
N LEU A 189 -2.97 -4.88 11.52
CA LEU A 189 -2.53 -6.14 12.11
C LEU A 189 -2.52 -6.12 13.65
N GLY A 190 -2.49 -4.93 14.27
CA GLY A 190 -2.64 -4.76 15.72
C GLY A 190 -1.46 -5.25 16.56
N PHE A 191 -0.27 -5.46 15.98
CA PHE A 191 0.92 -5.85 16.72
C PHE A 191 1.51 -4.71 17.54
N LYS A 192 2.26 -5.03 18.59
CA LYS A 192 2.94 -4.04 19.43
C LYS A 192 3.90 -3.20 18.59
N SER A 193 3.66 -1.90 18.51
CA SER A 193 4.40 -0.99 17.65
C SER A 193 4.99 0.20 18.41
N THR A 194 6.05 0.77 17.86
CA THR A 194 6.65 2.03 18.32
C THR A 194 7.13 2.85 17.13
N GLU A 195 7.48 4.11 17.39
CA GLU A 195 7.99 5.05 16.40
C GLU A 195 9.42 5.45 16.78
N VAL A 196 10.28 5.57 15.76
CA VAL A 196 11.65 6.10 15.88
C VAL A 196 11.78 7.26 14.92
N SER A 197 12.09 8.43 15.48
CA SER A 197 12.24 9.66 14.70
C SER A 197 13.59 9.73 14.01
N TYR A 198 13.61 10.27 12.78
CA TYR A 198 14.84 10.51 12.04
C TYR A 198 14.78 11.76 11.16
N THR A 199 15.94 12.33 10.86
CA THR A 199 16.08 13.48 9.97
C THR A 199 16.36 13.00 8.55
N ARG A 200 15.65 13.55 7.56
CA ARG A 200 15.84 13.19 6.16
C ARG A 200 17.00 13.98 5.56
N SER A 201 17.91 13.27 4.88
CA SER A 201 19.00 13.87 4.12
C SER A 201 18.55 14.31 2.70
N GLU A 202 19.31 15.20 2.08
CA GLU A 202 19.11 15.55 0.68
C GLU A 202 19.45 14.36 -0.24
N ARG A 203 18.76 14.25 -1.39
CA ARG A 203 19.01 13.19 -2.37
C ARG A 203 20.42 13.25 -2.91
N LEU A 204 21.11 12.11 -2.98
CA LEU A 204 22.41 12.00 -3.63
C LEU A 204 22.32 12.16 -5.16
N ALA A 205 21.22 11.72 -5.80
CA ALA A 205 20.99 11.84 -7.24
C ALA A 205 19.48 11.79 -7.58
N GLY A 206 19.09 12.39 -8.72
CA GLY A 206 17.75 12.30 -9.30
C GLY A 206 16.82 13.50 -9.06
N LYS A 207 15.96 13.83 -10.06
CA LYS A 207 14.94 14.89 -9.96
C LYS A 207 13.57 14.28 -9.70
N SER A 208 12.96 14.60 -8.56
CA SER A 208 11.56 14.25 -8.29
C SER A 208 10.63 15.12 -9.13
N LYS A 209 9.99 14.54 -10.15
CA LYS A 209 8.87 15.15 -10.87
C LYS A 209 7.62 14.34 -10.62
N TYR A 210 6.94 14.57 -9.49
CA TYR A 210 5.59 14.06 -9.30
C TYR A 210 4.58 15.07 -9.82
N PRO A 211 3.97 14.84 -10.99
CA PRO A 211 2.92 15.71 -11.50
C PRO A 211 1.68 15.62 -10.60
N LEU A 212 0.94 16.73 -10.46
CA LEU A 212 -0.30 16.84 -9.66
C LEU A 212 -1.32 15.75 -10.01
N SER A 213 -1.38 15.32 -11.27
CA SER A 213 -2.26 14.24 -11.72
C SER A 213 -1.94 12.89 -11.05
N ARG A 214 -0.67 12.56 -10.81
CA ARG A 214 -0.27 11.36 -10.06
C ARG A 214 -0.63 11.46 -8.59
N MET A 215 -0.48 12.63 -7.98
CA MET A 215 -0.87 12.84 -6.58
C MET A 215 -2.38 12.65 -6.40
N LEU A 216 -3.20 13.19 -7.32
CA LEU A 216 -4.64 13.02 -7.30
C LEU A 216 -5.05 11.55 -7.52
N GLY A 217 -4.39 10.85 -8.45
CA GLY A 217 -4.59 9.41 -8.66
C GLY A 217 -4.31 8.59 -7.40
N LEU A 218 -3.16 8.81 -6.75
CA LEU A 218 -2.82 8.14 -5.48
C LEU A 218 -3.82 8.46 -4.36
N ALA A 219 -4.35 9.69 -4.33
CA ALA A 219 -5.37 10.08 -3.36
C ALA A 219 -6.68 9.31 -3.58
N LEU A 220 -7.15 9.25 -4.82
CA LEU A 220 -8.36 8.51 -5.20
C LEU A 220 -8.18 7.00 -4.95
N ASP A 221 -7.02 6.45 -5.31
CA ASP A 221 -6.70 5.04 -5.05
C ASP A 221 -6.69 4.72 -3.56
N GLY A 222 -6.10 5.56 -2.73
CA GLY A 222 -6.11 5.39 -1.28
C GLY A 222 -7.53 5.42 -0.71
N VAL A 223 -8.32 6.43 -1.07
CA VAL A 223 -9.70 6.57 -0.59
C VAL A 223 -10.57 5.38 -1.01
N THR A 224 -10.55 5.02 -2.29
CA THR A 224 -11.43 3.96 -2.82
C THR A 224 -10.98 2.55 -2.46
N SER A 225 -9.72 2.35 -2.04
CA SER A 225 -9.22 1.04 -1.56
C SER A 225 -9.56 0.77 -0.10
N PHE A 226 -9.64 1.81 0.75
CA PHE A 226 -9.77 1.64 2.20
C PHE A 226 -11.06 2.22 2.78
N SER A 227 -11.88 2.90 1.97
CA SER A 227 -13.06 3.58 2.48
C SER A 227 -14.31 3.30 1.65
N ALA A 228 -15.39 2.94 2.31
CA ALA A 228 -16.73 2.87 1.73
C ALA A 228 -17.50 4.21 1.85
N VAL A 229 -16.88 5.27 2.42
CA VAL A 229 -17.52 6.56 2.62
C VAL A 229 -18.01 7.20 1.32
N PRO A 230 -17.27 7.16 0.19
CA PRO A 230 -17.79 7.68 -1.08
C PRO A 230 -19.08 7.00 -1.52
N LEU A 231 -19.23 5.69 -1.31
CA LEU A 231 -20.48 4.97 -1.61
C LEU A 231 -21.61 5.41 -0.68
N ARG A 232 -21.33 5.63 0.60
CA ARG A 232 -22.32 6.15 1.56
C ARG A 232 -22.77 7.57 1.21
N LEU A 233 -21.84 8.42 0.76
CA LEU A 233 -22.18 9.77 0.27
C LEU A 233 -23.11 9.74 -0.94
N ILE A 234 -22.89 8.81 -1.88
CA ILE A 234 -23.81 8.59 -3.01
C ILE A 234 -25.21 8.24 -2.49
N THR A 235 -25.31 7.32 -1.54
CA THR A 235 -26.58 6.91 -0.96
C THR A 235 -27.29 8.07 -0.29
N ILE A 236 -26.59 8.88 0.52
CA ILE A 236 -27.12 10.05 1.21
C ILE A 236 -27.58 11.11 0.19
N THR A 237 -26.75 11.40 -0.82
CA THR A 237 -27.08 12.34 -1.89
C THR A 237 -28.31 11.88 -2.67
N GLY A 238 -28.40 10.60 -3.01
CA GLY A 238 -29.57 10.01 -3.66
C GLY A 238 -30.84 10.15 -2.83
N LEU A 239 -30.74 9.89 -1.52
CA LEU A 239 -31.87 10.06 -0.60
C LEU A 239 -32.33 11.52 -0.51
N LEU A 240 -31.39 12.46 -0.41
CA LEU A 240 -31.70 13.89 -0.37
C LEU A 240 -32.39 14.37 -1.66
N VAL A 241 -31.87 13.96 -2.82
CA VAL A 241 -32.46 14.26 -4.13
C VAL A 241 -33.85 13.66 -4.25
N PHE A 242 -34.05 12.41 -3.81
CA PHE A 242 -35.35 11.75 -3.78
C PHE A 242 -36.36 12.53 -2.92
N LEU A 243 -36.01 12.90 -1.69
CA LEU A 243 -36.85 13.65 -0.78
C LEU A 243 -37.22 15.02 -1.35
N LEU A 244 -36.25 15.72 -1.95
CA LEU A 244 -36.48 17.02 -2.59
C LEU A 244 -37.42 16.90 -3.79
N SER A 245 -37.21 15.87 -4.63
CA SER A 245 -38.08 15.59 -5.77
C SER A 245 -39.49 15.25 -5.34
N MET A 246 -39.67 14.46 -4.28
CA MET A 246 -40.94 14.11 -3.71
C MET A 246 -41.67 15.36 -3.17
N ALA A 247 -40.96 16.20 -2.40
CA ALA A 247 -41.52 17.45 -1.88
C ALA A 247 -41.96 18.41 -3.01
N SER A 248 -41.12 18.53 -4.07
CA SER A 248 -41.43 19.33 -5.24
C SER A 248 -42.65 18.79 -6.01
N GLY A 249 -42.78 17.47 -6.13
CA GLY A 249 -43.93 16.82 -6.74
C GLY A 249 -45.22 17.04 -5.96
N ILE A 250 -45.17 16.91 -4.63
CA ILE A 250 -46.32 17.20 -3.75
C ILE A 250 -46.76 18.69 -3.85
N TRP A 251 -45.75 19.59 -3.84
CA TRP A 251 -46.01 21.03 -3.99
C TRP A 251 -46.63 21.34 -5.35
N ALA A 252 -46.14 20.79 -6.45
CA ALA A 252 -46.68 20.98 -7.79
C ALA A 252 -48.16 20.47 -7.88
N LEU A 253 -48.42 19.30 -7.28
CA LEU A 253 -49.77 18.74 -7.21
C LEU A 253 -50.73 19.64 -6.40
N TRP A 254 -50.26 20.14 -5.24
CA TRP A 254 -51.01 21.07 -4.42
C TRP A 254 -51.39 22.35 -5.18
N VAL A 255 -50.44 23.01 -5.86
CA VAL A 255 -50.65 24.20 -6.67
C VAL A 255 -51.68 23.93 -7.77
N ARG A 256 -51.64 22.76 -8.41
CA ARG A 256 -52.58 22.37 -9.45
C ARG A 256 -53.99 22.16 -8.90
N LEU A 257 -54.16 21.55 -7.75
CA LEU A 257 -55.45 21.29 -7.12
C LEU A 257 -56.06 22.56 -6.52
N ALA A 258 -55.24 23.49 -6.04
CA ALA A 258 -55.69 24.77 -5.49
C ALA A 258 -56.08 25.82 -6.56
N GLY A 259 -56.14 25.46 -7.85
CA GLY A 259 -56.61 26.33 -8.93
C GLY A 259 -55.56 27.35 -9.42
N GLY A 260 -54.29 27.18 -9.07
CA GLY A 260 -53.19 28.00 -9.57
C GLY A 260 -52.90 27.75 -11.06
N SER A 261 -52.70 28.81 -11.83
CA SER A 261 -52.24 28.71 -13.22
C SER A 261 -50.85 28.15 -13.27
N ALA A 262 -50.64 27.04 -13.99
CA ALA A 262 -49.33 26.47 -14.22
C ALA A 262 -48.46 27.49 -14.96
N VAL A 263 -47.36 27.93 -14.34
CA VAL A 263 -46.37 28.83 -14.95
C VAL A 263 -45.74 28.14 -16.16
N PRO A 264 -45.67 28.79 -17.33
CA PRO A 264 -44.93 28.27 -18.48
C PRO A 264 -43.45 28.19 -18.08
N GLY A 265 -42.97 26.98 -17.81
CA GLY A 265 -41.68 26.80 -17.13
C GLY A 265 -40.76 25.84 -17.84
N TRP A 266 -40.39 26.10 -19.11
CA TRP A 266 -39.37 25.31 -19.80
C TRP A 266 -38.05 25.26 -19.02
N ALA A 267 -37.55 26.38 -18.53
CA ALA A 267 -36.29 26.44 -17.76
C ALA A 267 -36.38 25.72 -16.40
N SER A 268 -37.49 25.80 -15.69
CA SER A 268 -37.71 25.13 -14.40
C SER A 268 -37.81 23.61 -14.51
N THR A 269 -38.04 23.08 -15.71
CA THR A 269 -38.06 21.63 -15.96
C THR A 269 -36.69 21.16 -16.48
N VAL A 270 -36.09 21.90 -17.40
CA VAL A 270 -34.86 21.50 -18.10
C VAL A 270 -33.63 21.56 -17.16
N VAL A 271 -33.52 22.62 -16.35
CA VAL A 271 -32.35 22.76 -15.44
C VAL A 271 -32.28 21.65 -14.39
N PRO A 272 -33.35 21.31 -13.64
CA PRO A 272 -33.33 20.17 -12.74
C PRO A 272 -33.09 18.83 -13.44
N PHE A 273 -33.58 18.64 -14.66
CA PHE A 273 -33.39 17.41 -15.43
C PHE A 273 -31.91 17.19 -15.79
N TYR A 274 -31.20 18.20 -16.31
CA TYR A 274 -29.77 18.10 -16.59
C TYR A 274 -28.94 17.97 -15.32
N PHE A 275 -29.31 18.69 -14.24
CA PHE A 275 -28.63 18.54 -12.96
C PHE A 275 -28.74 17.09 -12.43
N LEU A 276 -29.96 16.54 -12.46
CA LEU A 276 -30.19 15.15 -12.03
C LEU A 276 -29.40 14.15 -12.88
N GLY A 277 -29.40 14.33 -14.20
CA GLY A 277 -28.62 13.50 -15.12
C GLY A 277 -27.12 13.57 -14.82
N GLY A 278 -26.58 14.75 -14.55
CA GLY A 278 -25.19 14.96 -14.16
C GLY A 278 -24.85 14.25 -12.84
N VAL A 279 -25.69 14.38 -11.82
CA VAL A 279 -25.50 13.69 -10.52
C VAL A 279 -25.56 12.17 -10.70
N GLN A 280 -26.51 11.66 -11.50
CA GLN A 280 -26.59 10.21 -11.77
C GLN A 280 -25.32 9.68 -12.46
N LEU A 281 -24.82 10.37 -13.47
CA LEU A 281 -23.58 9.97 -14.17
C LEU A 281 -22.37 9.98 -13.22
N LEU A 282 -22.26 10.98 -12.34
CA LEU A 282 -21.22 11.03 -11.33
C LEU A 282 -21.32 9.85 -10.36
N CYS A 283 -22.52 9.54 -9.86
CA CYS A 283 -22.74 8.41 -8.97
C CYS A 283 -22.38 7.06 -9.63
N ILE A 284 -22.77 6.87 -10.88
CA ILE A 284 -22.45 5.67 -11.68
C ILE A 284 -20.93 5.59 -11.87
N GLY A 285 -20.25 6.71 -12.15
CA GLY A 285 -18.79 6.75 -12.26
C GLY A 285 -18.08 6.28 -11.00
N ILE A 286 -18.49 6.77 -9.83
CA ILE A 286 -17.91 6.36 -8.55
C ILE A 286 -18.18 4.86 -8.28
N ILE A 287 -19.39 4.36 -8.54
CA ILE A 287 -19.71 2.93 -8.43
C ILE A 287 -18.81 2.12 -9.38
N GLY A 288 -18.57 2.63 -10.61
CA GLY A 288 -17.69 2.01 -11.60
C GLY A 288 -16.27 1.83 -11.09
N GLU A 289 -15.70 2.80 -10.37
CA GLU A 289 -14.37 2.71 -9.74
C GLU A 289 -14.30 1.56 -8.72
N TYR A 290 -15.31 1.41 -7.87
CA TYR A 290 -15.36 0.29 -6.91
C TYR A 290 -15.53 -1.05 -7.61
N LEU A 291 -16.38 -1.13 -8.64
CA LEU A 291 -16.54 -2.34 -9.43
C LEU A 291 -15.24 -2.72 -10.15
N ALA A 292 -14.49 -1.76 -10.68
CA ALA A 292 -13.20 -2.00 -11.32
C ALA A 292 -12.19 -2.59 -10.31
N LYS A 293 -12.15 -2.08 -9.07
CA LYS A 293 -11.28 -2.63 -8.01
C LYS A 293 -11.71 -4.04 -7.60
N ILE A 294 -13.00 -4.27 -7.36
CA ILE A 294 -13.54 -5.61 -7.06
C ILE A 294 -13.20 -6.59 -8.20
N TYR A 295 -13.34 -6.17 -9.46
CA TYR A 295 -13.01 -7.00 -10.62
C TYR A 295 -11.53 -7.40 -10.67
N ILE A 296 -10.61 -6.49 -10.29
CA ILE A 296 -9.18 -6.78 -10.22
C ILE A 296 -8.89 -7.76 -9.09
N GLU A 297 -9.50 -7.55 -7.91
CA GLU A 297 -9.32 -8.42 -6.74
C GLU A 297 -9.88 -9.84 -6.95
N ILE A 298 -11.06 -9.98 -7.53
CA ILE A 298 -11.67 -11.29 -7.82
C ILE A 298 -10.82 -12.11 -8.79
N LYS A 299 -10.07 -11.48 -9.69
CA LYS A 299 -9.17 -12.20 -10.60
C LYS A 299 -8.05 -12.93 -9.90
N GLY A 300 -7.66 -12.54 -8.68
CA GLY A 300 -6.65 -13.20 -7.87
C GLY A 300 -5.29 -13.37 -8.58
N ARG A 301 -4.94 -12.46 -9.50
CA ARG A 301 -3.68 -12.56 -10.27
C ARG A 301 -2.48 -12.34 -9.37
N PRO A 302 -1.38 -13.09 -9.55
CA PRO A 302 -0.15 -12.87 -8.80
C PRO A 302 0.33 -11.42 -8.92
N ARG A 303 0.69 -10.82 -7.80
CA ARG A 303 1.16 -9.43 -7.73
C ARG A 303 2.45 -9.24 -8.53
N TYR A 304 3.36 -10.20 -8.45
CA TYR A 304 4.66 -10.21 -9.12
C TYR A 304 5.05 -11.64 -9.50
N HIS A 305 6.03 -11.76 -10.39
CA HIS A 305 6.73 -13.00 -10.68
C HIS A 305 8.20 -12.77 -10.49
N VAL A 306 8.88 -13.68 -9.80
CA VAL A 306 10.33 -13.67 -9.65
C VAL A 306 10.95 -14.31 -10.88
N GLU A 307 11.88 -13.59 -11.53
CA GLU A 307 12.63 -14.08 -12.68
C GLU A 307 13.90 -14.77 -12.25
N ARG A 308 14.65 -14.14 -11.31
CA ARG A 308 15.94 -14.64 -10.84
C ARG A 308 16.14 -14.37 -9.36
N LEU A 309 16.99 -15.21 -8.74
CA LEU A 309 17.44 -15.09 -7.36
C LEU A 309 18.96 -15.24 -7.32
N VAL A 310 19.65 -14.41 -6.52
CA VAL A 310 21.08 -14.52 -6.24
C VAL A 310 21.35 -14.42 -4.74
N GLY A 311 22.29 -15.18 -4.22
CA GLY A 311 22.66 -15.18 -2.79
C GLY A 311 21.59 -15.77 -1.84
N LEU A 312 20.44 -16.21 -2.35
CA LEU A 312 19.39 -16.88 -1.60
C LEU A 312 19.55 -18.39 -1.77
N GLY A 313 19.77 -19.14 -0.68
CA GLY A 313 19.93 -20.60 -0.74
C GLY A 313 18.68 -21.31 -1.28
N LEU A 314 18.86 -22.47 -1.90
CA LEU A 314 17.81 -23.30 -2.54
C LEU A 314 16.59 -23.62 -1.67
N ARG A 315 16.69 -23.53 -0.33
CA ARG A 315 15.54 -23.71 0.58
C ARG A 315 14.46 -22.63 0.44
N THR A 316 14.82 -21.46 -0.07
CA THR A 316 13.87 -20.36 -0.29
C THR A 316 13.14 -20.52 -1.63
N ALA A 317 13.78 -21.15 -2.63
CA ALA A 317 13.19 -21.39 -3.95
C ALA A 317 12.03 -22.42 -3.92
N SER A 318 12.11 -23.46 -3.07
CA SER A 318 11.05 -24.48 -2.97
C SER A 318 9.76 -23.99 -2.28
N ARG A 319 9.79 -22.84 -1.62
CA ARG A 319 8.58 -22.17 -1.08
C ARG A 319 7.92 -21.21 -2.09
N LEU A 320 8.50 -21.06 -3.28
CA LEU A 320 7.99 -20.19 -4.34
C LEU A 320 6.88 -20.87 -5.18
N ASP A 321 6.89 -22.21 -5.22
CA ASP A 321 5.75 -23.02 -5.71
C ASP A 321 4.78 -23.18 -4.53
N GLY A 322 4.11 -22.10 -4.17
CA GLY A 322 3.00 -22.15 -3.25
C GLY A 322 1.92 -23.04 -3.88
N ASP A 323 1.87 -24.26 -3.39
CA ASP A 323 0.71 -25.14 -3.58
C ASP A 323 -0.54 -24.33 -3.27
N VAL A 324 -1.20 -23.89 -4.31
CA VAL A 324 -2.59 -23.47 -4.23
C VAL A 324 -3.36 -24.78 -4.02
N GLU A 325 -3.41 -25.22 -2.77
CA GLU A 325 -4.38 -26.22 -2.37
C GLU A 325 -5.76 -25.64 -2.71
N PRO A 326 -6.51 -26.22 -3.64
CA PRO A 326 -7.84 -25.73 -3.94
C PRO A 326 -8.64 -25.87 -2.67
N LEU A 327 -9.23 -24.77 -2.19
CA LEU A 327 -10.19 -24.79 -1.09
C LEU A 327 -11.16 -25.93 -1.34
N PRO A 328 -11.40 -26.82 -0.35
CA PRO A 328 -12.37 -27.89 -0.51
C PRO A 328 -13.72 -27.21 -0.80
N VAL A 329 -14.21 -27.45 -1.99
CA VAL A 329 -15.60 -27.14 -2.36
C VAL A 329 -16.47 -27.95 -1.41
N GLN A 330 -17.03 -27.30 -0.39
CA GLN A 330 -18.08 -27.90 0.41
C GLN A 330 -19.22 -28.23 -0.55
N ALA A 331 -19.35 -29.51 -0.87
CA ALA A 331 -20.47 -30.04 -1.60
C ALA A 331 -21.74 -29.76 -0.79
N ALA A 332 -22.45 -28.74 -1.22
CA ALA A 332 -23.80 -28.46 -0.72
C ALA A 332 -24.70 -29.62 -1.19
N GLY A 333 -25.19 -30.37 -0.25
CA GLY A 333 -26.46 -31.08 -0.38
C GLY A 333 -26.44 -32.47 -0.98
N GLN A 334 -26.36 -33.47 -0.15
CA GLN A 334 -27.03 -34.73 -0.43
C GLN A 334 -27.84 -35.21 0.79
N ASP A 335 -29.14 -35.33 0.53
CA ASP A 335 -30.11 -36.27 1.10
C ASP A 335 -30.50 -36.15 2.60
N ARG A 336 -31.55 -35.39 2.81
CA ARG A 336 -32.58 -35.84 3.76
C ARG A 336 -33.58 -36.76 3.02
N ARG A 337 -33.32 -38.06 3.04
CA ARG A 337 -34.37 -39.05 2.78
C ARG A 337 -35.25 -39.11 4.04
N ILE A 338 -36.48 -38.67 3.86
CA ILE A 338 -37.57 -38.91 4.82
C ILE A 338 -37.94 -40.41 4.64
N SER A 339 -37.59 -41.23 5.61
CA SER A 339 -38.17 -42.54 5.76
C SER A 339 -39.52 -42.44 6.45
N ALA A 340 -40.58 -42.54 5.67
CA ALA A 340 -41.90 -42.87 6.18
C ALA A 340 -41.94 -44.36 6.52
N HIS A 341 -42.24 -44.69 7.77
CA HIS A 341 -42.76 -45.97 8.13
C HIS A 341 -43.80 -45.82 9.24
N SER A 342 -45.04 -46.24 8.84
CA SER A 342 -46.14 -46.86 9.61
C SER A 342 -46.64 -46.11 10.86
#